data_4563d783d0043cf3b96085f51e952847
#
_entry.id   4563d783d0043cf3b96085f51e952847
#
_cell.length_a   1.000
_cell.length_b   1.000
_cell.length_c   1.000
_cell.angle_alpha   90.00
_cell.angle_beta   90.00
_cell.angle_gamma   90.00
#
_symmetry.space_group_name_H-M   'P 1'
#
loop_
_entity.id
_entity.type
_entity.pdbx_description
1 polymer ?
#
loop_
_entity_poly.entity_id
_entity_poly.type
_entity_poly.pdbx_seq_one_letter_code
_entity_poly.pdbx_strand_id
1 'polypeptide(L)'
;MIPEEMFPGLVSAGGVVYRCCGKSLQVVVCSRQVPFSNNLPKGTPDPGEILEQTASREVEEETGLKVEILDYVGFIEYDVNQGGASGKSPKRVYYFLMRPVGGDFSLHDNEFDIVQWVKDINISSTLTYDNEVDIVKKGLSMVKRRSKGTP
;
A
#
# COMPACT_ATOMS: atom_id res chain seq x y z
N MET A 1 -3.03 -11.11 12.96
CA MET A 1 -3.50 -12.06 11.96
C MET A 1 -4.73 -11.50 11.26
N ILE A 2 -4.78 -11.64 9.96
CA ILE A 2 -5.91 -11.15 9.17
C ILE A 2 -7.04 -12.16 9.29
N PRO A 3 -8.27 -11.71 9.60
CA PRO A 3 -9.41 -12.64 9.59
C PRO A 3 -9.59 -13.21 8.19
N GLU A 4 -9.71 -14.51 8.09
CA GLU A 4 -9.99 -15.19 6.82
C GLU A 4 -11.48 -15.09 6.47
N GLU A 5 -12.10 -13.97 6.79
CA GLU A 5 -13.49 -13.78 6.41
C GLU A 5 -13.57 -13.63 4.90
N MET A 6 -14.48 -14.40 4.32
CA MET A 6 -14.75 -14.29 2.89
C MET A 6 -15.44 -12.97 2.61
N PHE A 7 -14.66 -12.00 2.15
CA PHE A 7 -15.22 -10.75 1.66
C PHE A 7 -15.94 -11.04 0.34
N PRO A 8 -17.22 -10.64 0.18
CA PRO A 8 -18.01 -11.01 -1.01
C PRO A 8 -17.70 -10.19 -2.27
N GLY A 9 -16.60 -9.43 -2.28
CA GLY A 9 -16.23 -8.59 -3.40
C GLY A 9 -14.82 -8.85 -3.87
N LEU A 10 -14.29 -7.87 -4.60
CA LEU A 10 -12.92 -7.91 -5.09
C LEU A 10 -11.94 -7.65 -3.96
N VAL A 11 -10.78 -8.29 -4.03
CA VAL A 11 -9.74 -8.17 -3.01
C VAL A 11 -8.42 -7.79 -3.66
N SER A 12 -7.71 -6.86 -3.02
CA SER A 12 -6.32 -6.53 -3.34
C SER A 12 -5.53 -6.46 -2.04
N ALA A 13 -4.22 -6.47 -2.16
CA ALA A 13 -3.32 -6.29 -1.03
C ALA A 13 -2.15 -5.42 -1.44
N GLY A 14 -1.65 -4.63 -0.50
CA GLY A 14 -0.55 -3.72 -0.77
C GLY A 14 0.19 -3.33 0.50
N GLY A 15 0.97 -2.27 0.40
CA GLY A 15 1.86 -1.91 1.49
C GLY A 15 1.99 -0.43 1.76
N VAL A 16 2.17 -0.14 3.05
CA VAL A 16 2.72 1.11 3.53
C VAL A 16 4.21 0.84 3.74
N VAL A 17 5.02 1.23 2.75
CA VAL A 17 6.46 1.00 2.78
C VAL A 17 7.12 2.26 3.32
N TYR A 18 7.79 2.14 4.45
CA TYR A 18 8.38 3.31 5.11
C TYR A 18 9.88 3.14 5.32
N ARG A 19 10.53 4.28 5.50
CA ARG A 19 11.92 4.34 5.97
C ARG A 19 12.07 5.52 6.92
N CYS A 20 13.06 5.45 7.79
CA CYS A 20 13.45 6.56 8.63
C CYS A 20 14.46 7.43 7.88
N CYS A 21 14.27 8.73 7.94
CA CYS A 21 15.19 9.70 7.34
C CYS A 21 15.44 10.80 8.37
N GLY A 22 16.51 10.63 9.15
CA GLY A 22 16.76 11.48 10.30
C GLY A 22 15.66 11.31 11.34
N LYS A 23 14.97 12.40 11.69
CA LYS A 23 13.86 12.38 12.67
C LYS A 23 12.50 12.21 12.00
N SER A 24 12.46 12.17 10.68
CA SER A 24 11.20 12.04 9.93
C SER A 24 11.06 10.65 9.34
N LEU A 25 9.81 10.31 9.00
CA LEU A 25 9.50 9.09 8.29
C LEU A 25 9.13 9.44 6.85
N GLN A 26 9.43 8.55 5.94
CA GLN A 26 9.03 8.67 4.53
C GLN A 26 8.29 7.41 4.11
N VAL A 27 7.35 7.58 3.18
CA VAL A 27 6.51 6.51 2.66
C VAL A 27 6.57 6.51 1.14
N VAL A 28 6.57 5.32 0.54
CA VAL A 28 6.59 5.17 -0.92
C VAL A 28 5.21 5.52 -1.48
N VAL A 29 5.19 6.41 -2.48
CA VAL A 29 3.98 6.78 -3.21
C VAL A 29 4.22 6.54 -4.69
N CYS A 30 3.22 5.96 -5.36
CA CYS A 30 3.23 5.67 -6.79
C CYS A 30 2.31 6.66 -7.50
N SER A 31 2.82 7.32 -8.53
CA SER A 31 2.11 8.39 -9.24
C SER A 31 1.83 7.99 -10.68
N ARG A 32 0.60 8.28 -11.11
CA ARG A 32 0.17 8.14 -12.50
C ARG A 32 -0.18 9.52 -13.04
N GLN A 33 0.28 9.82 -14.27
CA GLN A 33 0.06 11.15 -14.87
C GLN A 33 -1.30 11.26 -15.53
N VAL A 34 -1.79 10.19 -16.17
CA VAL A 34 -3.04 10.24 -16.93
C VAL A 34 -3.84 8.96 -16.69
N PRO A 35 -4.99 9.01 -16.01
CA PRO A 35 -5.47 10.14 -15.22
C PRO A 35 -4.58 10.35 -13.99
N PHE A 36 -4.46 11.59 -13.56
CA PHE A 36 -3.55 11.91 -12.46
C PHE A 36 -4.01 11.28 -11.15
N SER A 37 -3.12 10.55 -10.49
CA SER A 37 -3.37 10.04 -9.14
C SER A 37 -2.05 9.69 -8.46
N ASN A 38 -2.05 9.85 -7.14
CA ASN A 38 -0.96 9.44 -6.27
C ASN A 38 -1.51 8.39 -5.31
N ASN A 39 -0.89 7.21 -5.30
CA ASN A 39 -1.46 6.04 -4.64
C ASN A 39 -0.42 5.26 -3.87
N LEU A 40 -0.90 4.44 -2.93
CA LEU A 40 -0.07 3.38 -2.35
C LEU A 40 0.02 2.20 -3.33
N PRO A 41 1.15 1.47 -3.34
CA PRO A 41 1.27 0.28 -4.17
C PRO A 41 0.37 -0.85 -3.68
N LYS A 42 -0.31 -1.52 -4.61
CA LYS A 42 -1.21 -2.64 -4.29
C LYS A 42 -1.60 -3.37 -5.57
N GLY A 43 -2.13 -4.57 -5.42
CA GLY A 43 -2.67 -5.28 -6.57
C GLY A 43 -3.44 -6.54 -6.19
N THR A 44 -3.83 -7.29 -7.20
CA THR A 44 -4.77 -8.42 -7.10
C THR A 44 -4.01 -9.73 -6.85
N PRO A 45 -4.55 -10.63 -6.00
CA PRO A 45 -3.90 -11.92 -5.76
C PRO A 45 -3.84 -12.78 -7.02
N ASP A 46 -2.72 -13.46 -7.20
CA ASP A 46 -2.61 -14.55 -8.14
C ASP A 46 -3.22 -15.80 -7.51
N PRO A 47 -3.66 -16.79 -8.33
CA PRO A 47 -4.21 -18.02 -7.78
C PRO A 47 -3.28 -18.69 -6.78
N GLY A 48 -3.81 -19.02 -5.62
CA GLY A 48 -3.06 -19.71 -4.56
C GLY A 48 -2.26 -18.80 -3.64
N GLU A 49 -2.21 -17.48 -3.89
CA GLU A 49 -1.51 -16.56 -3.01
C GLU A 49 -2.33 -16.25 -1.76
N ILE A 50 -1.66 -16.16 -0.62
CA ILE A 50 -2.22 -15.51 0.56
C ILE A 50 -1.98 -14.01 0.45
N LEU A 51 -2.71 -13.21 1.22
CA LEU A 51 -2.66 -11.74 1.11
C LEU A 51 -1.27 -11.17 1.32
N GLU A 52 -0.49 -11.74 2.24
CA GLU A 52 0.89 -11.30 2.49
C GLU A 52 1.78 -11.50 1.27
N GLN A 53 1.62 -12.62 0.58
CA GLN A 53 2.37 -12.89 -0.65
C GLN A 53 1.99 -11.91 -1.76
N THR A 54 0.69 -11.67 -1.91
CA THR A 54 0.18 -10.70 -2.89
C THR A 54 0.75 -9.30 -2.60
N ALA A 55 0.69 -8.88 -1.35
CA ALA A 55 1.16 -7.55 -0.96
C ALA A 55 2.65 -7.39 -1.28
N SER A 56 3.48 -8.37 -0.90
CA SER A 56 4.93 -8.31 -1.16
C SER A 56 5.24 -8.30 -2.64
N ARG A 57 4.57 -9.15 -3.41
CA ARG A 57 4.78 -9.27 -4.86
C ARG A 57 4.37 -7.98 -5.58
N GLU A 58 3.17 -7.48 -5.30
CA GLU A 58 2.67 -6.28 -5.97
C GLU A 58 3.49 -5.05 -5.61
N VAL A 59 3.92 -4.92 -4.35
CA VAL A 59 4.78 -3.81 -3.95
C VAL A 59 6.11 -3.89 -4.71
N GLU A 60 6.71 -5.08 -4.82
CA GLU A 60 7.96 -5.22 -5.56
C GLU A 60 7.77 -4.87 -7.04
N GLU A 61 6.68 -5.34 -7.67
CA GLU A 61 6.39 -5.04 -9.08
C GLU A 61 6.22 -3.54 -9.30
N GLU A 62 5.41 -2.89 -8.48
CA GLU A 62 5.04 -1.49 -8.70
C GLU A 62 6.12 -0.51 -8.24
N THR A 63 6.94 -0.87 -7.28
CA THR A 63 7.95 0.04 -6.74
C THR A 63 9.39 -0.33 -7.09
N GLY A 64 9.64 -1.57 -7.46
CA GLY A 64 11.00 -2.09 -7.64
C GLY A 64 11.70 -2.47 -6.36
N LEU A 65 11.08 -2.25 -5.20
CA LEU A 65 11.70 -2.55 -3.91
C LEU A 65 11.34 -3.94 -3.44
N LYS A 66 12.34 -4.66 -2.93
CA LYS A 66 12.12 -5.86 -2.14
C LYS A 66 11.80 -5.43 -0.72
N VAL A 67 10.78 -6.02 -0.14
CA VAL A 67 10.25 -5.56 1.14
C VAL A 67 10.09 -6.71 2.13
N GLU A 68 10.10 -6.35 3.42
CA GLU A 68 9.79 -7.25 4.52
C GLU A 68 8.52 -6.73 5.18
N ILE A 69 7.55 -7.63 5.38
CA ILE A 69 6.32 -7.30 6.11
C ILE A 69 6.62 -7.29 7.60
N LEU A 70 6.24 -6.20 8.27
CA LEU A 70 6.44 -6.04 9.71
C LEU A 70 5.15 -6.26 10.49
N ASP A 71 3.99 -5.87 9.92
CA ASP A 71 2.71 -5.95 10.62
C ASP A 71 1.57 -5.74 9.64
N TYR A 72 0.37 -6.09 10.07
CA TYR A 72 -0.85 -5.76 9.35
C TYR A 72 -1.35 -4.38 9.83
N VAL A 73 -1.71 -3.50 8.90
CA VAL A 73 -2.20 -2.17 9.23
C VAL A 73 -3.73 -2.11 9.28
N GLY A 74 -4.38 -2.54 8.21
CA GLY A 74 -5.82 -2.44 8.08
C GLY A 74 -6.25 -2.53 6.63
N PHE A 75 -7.51 -2.21 6.39
CA PHE A 75 -8.04 -2.24 5.02
C PHE A 75 -8.89 -1.01 4.72
N ILE A 76 -9.06 -0.77 3.43
CA ILE A 76 -10.02 0.22 2.92
C ILE A 76 -11.03 -0.51 2.04
N GLU A 77 -12.22 0.07 1.90
CA GLU A 77 -13.26 -0.47 1.02
C GLU A 77 -13.82 0.65 0.16
N TYR A 78 -14.12 0.32 -1.08
CA TYR A 78 -14.80 1.23 -2.01
C TYR A 78 -15.45 0.41 -3.12
N ASP A 79 -16.37 1.04 -3.84
CA ASP A 79 -17.02 0.39 -4.97
C ASP A 79 -16.25 0.65 -6.25
N VAL A 80 -16.17 -0.38 -7.09
CA VAL A 80 -15.56 -0.27 -8.41
C VAL A 80 -16.56 -0.66 -9.48
N ASN A 81 -16.43 -0.08 -10.66
CA ASN A 81 -17.24 -0.46 -11.81
C ASN A 81 -16.73 -1.78 -12.37
N GLN A 82 -17.64 -2.75 -12.46
CA GLN A 82 -17.30 -4.07 -12.98
C GLN A 82 -17.68 -4.25 -14.43
N GLY A 83 -18.19 -3.22 -15.07
CA GLY A 83 -18.79 -3.39 -16.38
C GLY A 83 -20.11 -4.17 -16.31
N GLY A 84 -20.94 -4.07 -17.33
CA GLY A 84 -22.23 -4.73 -17.37
C GLY A 84 -23.33 -3.98 -16.63
N ALA A 85 -24.53 -4.58 -16.60
CA ALA A 85 -25.76 -3.89 -16.22
C ALA A 85 -25.88 -3.59 -14.73
N SER A 86 -25.19 -4.31 -13.86
CA SER A 86 -25.30 -4.14 -12.41
C SER A 86 -24.35 -3.08 -11.86
N GLY A 87 -23.37 -2.66 -12.63
CA GLY A 87 -22.53 -1.51 -12.36
C GLY A 87 -21.43 -1.72 -11.34
N LYS A 88 -21.74 -1.78 -10.05
CA LYS A 88 -20.72 -1.65 -9.01
C LYS A 88 -20.54 -2.91 -8.19
N SER A 89 -19.28 -3.21 -7.85
CA SER A 89 -18.93 -4.26 -6.90
C SER A 89 -18.07 -3.70 -5.79
N PRO A 90 -18.23 -4.16 -4.55
CA PRO A 90 -17.37 -3.73 -3.47
C PRO A 90 -15.95 -4.28 -3.68
N LYS A 91 -14.98 -3.47 -3.28
CA LYS A 91 -13.57 -3.86 -3.29
C LYS A 91 -12.96 -3.55 -1.95
N ARG A 92 -12.14 -4.49 -1.46
CA ARG A 92 -11.38 -4.30 -0.23
C ARG A 92 -9.90 -4.41 -0.54
N VAL A 93 -9.10 -3.46 -0.03
CA VAL A 93 -7.64 -3.51 -0.15
C VAL A 93 -7.06 -3.63 1.25
N TYR A 94 -6.28 -4.70 1.47
CA TYR A 94 -5.58 -4.94 2.74
C TYR A 94 -4.18 -4.38 2.65
N TYR A 95 -3.75 -3.62 3.67
CA TYR A 95 -2.43 -2.99 3.69
C TYR A 95 -1.58 -3.51 4.83
N PHE A 96 -0.32 -3.75 4.53
CA PHE A 96 0.70 -4.21 5.47
C PHE A 96 1.77 -3.16 5.64
N LEU A 97 2.28 -3.04 6.85
CA LEU A 97 3.43 -2.19 7.15
C LEU A 97 4.68 -2.93 6.69
N MET A 98 5.51 -2.26 5.90
CA MET A 98 6.67 -2.88 5.27
C MET A 98 7.88 -1.98 5.36
N ARG A 99 9.07 -2.59 5.34
CA ARG A 99 10.32 -1.87 5.17
C ARG A 99 11.07 -2.40 3.96
N PRO A 100 11.84 -1.54 3.26
CA PRO A 100 12.63 -2.01 2.13
C PRO A 100 13.84 -2.81 2.64
N VAL A 101 14.15 -3.90 1.94
CA VAL A 101 15.32 -4.75 2.23
C VAL A 101 16.20 -4.95 1.00
N GLY A 102 15.85 -4.35 -0.12
CA GLY A 102 16.63 -4.44 -1.36
C GLY A 102 15.89 -3.81 -2.51
N GLY A 103 16.43 -3.99 -3.72
CA GLY A 103 15.82 -3.44 -4.92
C GLY A 103 16.11 -1.97 -5.12
N ASP A 104 15.43 -1.38 -6.11
CA ASP A 104 15.62 0.02 -6.48
C ASP A 104 14.39 0.48 -7.26
N PHE A 105 14.02 1.75 -7.10
CA PHE A 105 12.87 2.30 -7.83
C PHE A 105 12.99 2.15 -9.35
N SER A 106 14.20 2.15 -9.90
CA SER A 106 14.40 1.96 -11.35
C SER A 106 13.85 0.62 -11.86
N LEU A 107 13.59 -0.34 -10.97
CA LEU A 107 13.09 -1.67 -11.33
C LEU A 107 11.56 -1.75 -11.35
N HIS A 108 10.86 -0.64 -11.07
CA HIS A 108 9.40 -0.67 -11.07
C HIS A 108 8.83 -0.97 -12.46
N ASP A 109 7.64 -1.58 -12.50
CA ASP A 109 6.95 -1.90 -13.76
C ASP A 109 6.34 -0.63 -14.38
N ASN A 110 5.51 -0.82 -15.41
CA ASN A 110 4.91 0.30 -16.15
C ASN A 110 3.55 0.73 -15.62
N GLU A 111 3.09 0.18 -14.50
CA GLU A 111 1.79 0.52 -13.92
C GLU A 111 1.72 1.99 -13.52
N PHE A 112 2.79 2.51 -12.94
CA PHE A 112 2.91 3.91 -12.55
C PHE A 112 4.07 4.59 -13.26
N ASP A 113 3.96 5.91 -13.42
CA ASP A 113 5.00 6.70 -14.10
C ASP A 113 6.15 7.05 -13.17
N ILE A 114 5.85 7.33 -11.92
CA ILE A 114 6.84 7.79 -10.94
C ILE A 114 6.62 7.04 -9.63
N VAL A 115 7.72 6.62 -9.01
CA VAL A 115 7.73 6.04 -7.67
C VAL A 115 8.69 6.87 -6.83
N GLN A 116 8.25 7.33 -5.66
CA GLN A 116 9.09 8.22 -4.86
C GLN A 116 8.81 8.09 -3.38
N TRP A 117 9.79 8.52 -2.57
CA TRP A 117 9.63 8.67 -1.13
C TRP A 117 8.98 10.02 -0.84
N VAL A 118 7.95 10.02 0.01
CA VAL A 118 7.24 11.22 0.42
C VAL A 118 7.32 11.32 1.94
N LYS A 119 7.68 12.50 2.43
CA LYS A 119 7.75 12.75 3.87
C LYS A 119 6.38 12.62 4.52
N ASP A 120 6.35 12.12 5.74
CA ASP A 120 5.11 11.94 6.51
C ASP A 120 4.27 13.21 6.57
N ILE A 121 4.91 14.36 6.76
CA ILE A 121 4.18 15.65 6.83
C ILE A 121 3.51 16.02 5.52
N ASN A 122 3.92 15.44 4.40
CA ASN A 122 3.38 15.76 3.07
C ASN A 122 2.37 14.71 2.57
N ILE A 123 2.14 13.63 3.30
CA ILE A 123 1.27 12.55 2.85
C ILE A 123 -0.16 13.03 2.60
N SER A 124 -0.72 13.82 3.53
CA SER A 124 -2.10 14.31 3.42
C SER A 124 -2.31 15.16 2.19
N SER A 125 -1.30 15.91 1.75
CA SER A 125 -1.40 16.77 0.57
C SER A 125 -0.97 16.06 -0.72
N THR A 126 -0.40 14.86 -0.63
CA THR A 126 0.15 14.14 -1.77
C THR A 126 -0.78 13.04 -2.25
N LEU A 127 -1.24 12.15 -1.35
CA LEU A 127 -2.13 11.05 -1.75
C LEU A 127 -3.48 11.58 -2.23
N THR A 128 -3.98 10.99 -3.31
CA THR A 128 -5.22 11.41 -3.94
C THR A 128 -6.45 11.08 -3.07
N TYR A 129 -6.42 9.96 -2.35
CA TYR A 129 -7.59 9.44 -1.63
C TYR A 129 -7.40 9.49 -0.13
N ASP A 130 -8.40 10.04 0.57
CA ASP A 130 -8.36 10.21 2.03
C ASP A 130 -8.27 8.89 2.78
N ASN A 131 -8.90 7.83 2.26
CA ASN A 131 -8.82 6.52 2.91
C ASN A 131 -7.40 5.96 2.91
N GLU A 132 -6.61 6.23 1.87
CA GLU A 132 -5.20 5.85 1.84
C GLU A 132 -4.38 6.70 2.79
N VAL A 133 -4.70 7.98 2.92
CA VAL A 133 -4.07 8.85 3.93
C VAL A 133 -4.27 8.27 5.33
N ASP A 134 -5.49 7.84 5.64
CA ASP A 134 -5.81 7.26 6.95
C ASP A 134 -5.01 5.97 7.20
N ILE A 135 -4.86 5.14 6.19
CA ILE A 135 -4.04 3.92 6.28
C ILE A 135 -2.58 4.26 6.58
N VAL A 136 -2.02 5.25 5.89
CA VAL A 136 -0.63 5.67 6.16
C VAL A 136 -0.48 6.18 7.57
N LYS A 137 -1.40 7.04 8.02
CA LYS A 137 -1.35 7.57 9.39
C LYS A 137 -1.38 6.45 10.42
N LYS A 138 -2.23 5.45 10.21
CA LYS A 138 -2.30 4.30 11.11
C LYS A 138 -0.99 3.52 11.11
N GLY A 139 -0.45 3.23 9.93
CA GLY A 139 0.82 2.51 9.80
C GLY A 139 1.97 3.24 10.48
N LEU A 140 2.08 4.55 10.27
CA LEU A 140 3.15 5.35 10.88
C LEU A 140 2.99 5.45 12.40
N SER A 141 1.74 5.46 12.91
CA SER A 141 1.49 5.36 14.35
C SER A 141 2.04 4.06 14.93
N MET A 142 1.89 2.98 14.18
CA MET A 142 2.41 1.67 14.59
C MET A 142 3.94 1.68 14.67
N VAL A 143 4.61 2.34 13.70
CA VAL A 143 6.06 2.51 13.72
C VAL A 143 6.49 3.24 14.99
N LYS A 144 5.83 4.35 15.31
CA LYS A 144 6.16 5.15 16.50
C LYS A 144 5.97 4.36 17.79
N ARG A 145 4.90 3.55 17.88
CA ARG A 145 4.66 2.70 19.05
C ARG A 145 5.73 1.63 19.19
N ARG A 146 6.15 1.01 18.07
CA ARG A 146 7.20 0.00 18.08
C ARG A 146 8.52 0.59 18.60
N SER A 147 8.87 1.80 18.15
CA SER A 147 10.08 2.48 18.61
C SER A 147 10.06 2.77 20.10
N LYS A 148 8.90 3.22 20.62
CA LYS A 148 8.76 3.50 22.06
C LYS A 148 8.74 2.25 22.91
N GLY A 149 8.28 1.13 22.38
CA GLY A 149 8.22 -0.13 23.09
C GLY A 149 9.54 -0.89 23.11
N THR A 150 10.57 -0.40 22.41
CA THR A 150 11.87 -1.04 22.38
C THR A 150 12.76 -0.47 23.50
N PRO A 151 13.23 -1.31 24.45
CA PRO A 151 14.11 -0.84 25.52
C PRO A 151 15.41 -0.28 24.98
#